data_68fcd3e2fac02ef2482f1f49f438d991
#
_entry.id   68fcd3e2fac02ef2482f1f49f438d991
#
_cell.length_a   1.000
_cell.length_b   1.000
_cell.length_c   1.000
_cell.angle_alpha   90.00
_cell.angle_beta   90.00
_cell.angle_gamma   90.00
#
_symmetry.space_group_name_H-M   'P 1'
#
loop_
_entity.id
_entity.type
_entity.pdbx_description
1 polymer ?
#
loop_
_entity_poly.entity_id
_entity_poly.type
_entity_poly.pdbx_seq_one_letter_code
_entity_poly.pdbx_strand_id
1 'polypeptide(L)'
;MTGDLLDRRAIRLAEVAEDRDDAIRRCGEVLVDVGAVHPEYVQTMLARERSVSTYVGEGVAIPHGTLAGKDLVHHDALAVLRFPAGVDWGGQPVTVCVAIAARGDGHVELLASLAEILLDTDRARALREATDPEDVLALLTPAREEST
;
A
#
# COMPACT_ATOMS: atom_id res chain seq x y z
N MET A 1 -10.45 14.23 3.78
CA MET A 1 -10.01 13.77 5.00
C MET A 1 -8.99 12.68 4.93
N THR A 2 -7.78 13.13 5.18
CA THR A 2 -6.63 12.27 5.05
C THR A 2 -6.69 11.05 5.96
N GLY A 3 -7.15 11.25 7.19
CA GLY A 3 -7.23 10.15 8.13
C GLY A 3 -8.16 9.03 7.71
N ASP A 4 -9.08 9.32 6.80
CA ASP A 4 -10.02 8.31 6.33
C ASP A 4 -9.40 7.35 5.33
N LEU A 5 -8.33 7.79 4.64
CA LEU A 5 -7.66 6.93 3.68
C LEU A 5 -6.86 5.83 4.36
N LEU A 6 -6.21 6.15 5.47
CA LEU A 6 -5.37 5.20 6.17
C LEU A 6 -5.90 5.02 7.59
N ASP A 7 -6.60 3.90 7.78
CA ASP A 7 -7.11 3.52 9.09
C ASP A 7 -6.00 2.83 9.87
N ARG A 8 -5.89 3.12 11.17
CA ARG A 8 -4.88 2.49 12.01
C ARG A 8 -4.96 0.96 11.93
N ARG A 9 -6.16 0.40 11.77
CA ARG A 9 -6.34 -1.05 11.64
C ARG A 9 -5.70 -1.61 10.38
N ALA A 10 -5.43 -0.76 9.40
CA ALA A 10 -4.80 -1.17 8.15
C ALA A 10 -3.28 -1.01 8.17
N ILE A 11 -2.71 -0.75 9.34
CA ILE A 11 -1.27 -0.65 9.51
C ILE A 11 -0.79 -1.87 10.28
N ARG A 12 -0.06 -2.75 9.61
CA ARG A 12 0.41 -4.02 10.17
C ARG A 12 1.92 -4.09 10.02
N LEU A 13 2.66 -3.90 11.10
CA LEU A 13 4.10 -3.67 11.04
C LEU A 13 4.96 -4.90 11.35
N ALA A 14 4.35 -6.04 11.60
CA ALA A 14 5.08 -7.26 11.92
C ALA A 14 4.51 -8.44 11.15
N GLU A 15 4.39 -8.30 9.83
CA GLU A 15 3.83 -9.34 8.98
C GLU A 15 4.91 -10.21 8.38
N VAL A 16 4.53 -11.41 7.98
CA VAL A 16 5.42 -12.36 7.31
C VAL A 16 4.69 -12.86 6.07
N ALA A 17 5.40 -12.95 4.95
CA ALA A 17 4.85 -13.51 3.73
C ALA A 17 5.86 -14.46 3.12
N GLU A 18 5.37 -15.53 2.49
CA GLU A 18 6.22 -16.53 1.87
C GLU A 18 6.83 -16.06 0.56
N ASP A 19 6.08 -15.24 -0.19
CA ASP A 19 6.53 -14.74 -1.47
C ASP A 19 5.73 -13.49 -1.82
N ARG A 20 6.00 -12.96 -3.02
CA ARG A 20 5.34 -11.74 -3.48
C ARG A 20 3.81 -11.89 -3.53
N ASP A 21 3.33 -13.00 -4.09
CA ASP A 21 1.89 -13.21 -4.21
C ASP A 21 1.23 -13.29 -2.84
N ASP A 22 1.88 -13.94 -1.88
CA ASP A 22 1.36 -14.03 -0.53
C ASP A 22 1.31 -12.65 0.12
N ALA A 23 2.33 -11.82 -0.10
CA ALA A 23 2.36 -10.47 0.42
C ALA A 23 1.20 -9.64 -0.14
N ILE A 24 0.94 -9.77 -1.46
CA ILE A 24 -0.15 -9.05 -2.10
C ILE A 24 -1.49 -9.52 -1.54
N ARG A 25 -1.68 -10.82 -1.35
CA ARG A 25 -2.91 -11.34 -0.75
C ARG A 25 -3.13 -10.77 0.63
N ARG A 26 -2.08 -10.71 1.45
CA ARG A 26 -2.21 -10.16 2.80
C ARG A 26 -2.60 -8.68 2.77
N CYS A 27 -2.04 -7.92 1.84
CA CYS A 27 -2.42 -6.53 1.66
C CYS A 27 -3.90 -6.42 1.29
N GLY A 28 -4.34 -7.26 0.35
CA GLY A 28 -5.74 -7.25 -0.07
C GLY A 28 -6.67 -7.65 1.06
N GLU A 29 -6.27 -8.64 1.88
CA GLU A 29 -7.09 -9.07 3.01
C GLU A 29 -7.27 -7.95 4.03
N VAL A 30 -6.25 -7.14 4.25
CA VAL A 30 -6.37 -6.00 5.15
C VAL A 30 -7.36 -4.98 4.59
N LEU A 31 -7.30 -4.74 3.28
CA LEU A 31 -8.27 -3.83 2.64
C LEU A 31 -9.68 -4.36 2.77
N VAL A 32 -9.87 -5.68 2.69
CA VAL A 32 -11.18 -6.30 2.91
C VAL A 32 -11.60 -6.12 4.37
N ASP A 33 -10.68 -6.36 5.29
CA ASP A 33 -10.98 -6.30 6.73
C ASP A 33 -11.47 -4.92 7.15
N VAL A 34 -10.95 -3.86 6.55
CA VAL A 34 -11.38 -2.51 6.89
C VAL A 34 -12.58 -2.04 6.05
N GLY A 35 -13.14 -2.94 5.24
CA GLY A 35 -14.35 -2.65 4.49
C GLY A 35 -14.13 -1.82 3.23
N ALA A 36 -12.91 -1.70 2.78
CA ALA A 36 -12.60 -0.85 1.64
C ALA A 36 -12.89 -1.50 0.29
N VAL A 37 -12.79 -2.83 0.21
CA VAL A 37 -12.93 -3.53 -1.07
C VAL A 37 -13.70 -4.83 -0.91
N HIS A 38 -14.27 -5.30 -2.02
CA HIS A 38 -14.84 -6.63 -2.12
C HIS A 38 -13.69 -7.65 -2.14
N PRO A 39 -13.89 -8.86 -1.56
CA PRO A 39 -12.83 -9.88 -1.56
C PRO A 39 -12.23 -10.20 -2.92
N GLU A 40 -13.01 -10.09 -3.99
CA GLU A 40 -12.51 -10.35 -5.33
C GLU A 40 -11.47 -9.34 -5.80
N TYR A 41 -11.36 -8.19 -5.13
CA TYR A 41 -10.37 -7.19 -5.48
C TYR A 41 -8.94 -7.75 -5.41
N VAL A 42 -8.71 -8.71 -4.49
CA VAL A 42 -7.40 -9.33 -4.33
C VAL A 42 -6.91 -9.95 -5.64
N GLN A 43 -7.82 -10.55 -6.40
CA GLN A 43 -7.47 -11.15 -7.69
C GLN A 43 -7.00 -10.09 -8.68
N THR A 44 -7.61 -8.91 -8.65
CA THR A 44 -7.18 -7.82 -9.54
C THR A 44 -5.80 -7.31 -9.15
N MET A 45 -5.49 -7.33 -7.86
CA MET A 45 -4.16 -6.92 -7.39
C MET A 45 -3.09 -7.88 -7.90
N LEU A 46 -3.37 -9.18 -7.85
CA LEU A 46 -2.43 -10.18 -8.37
C LEU A 46 -2.26 -10.05 -9.87
N ALA A 47 -3.35 -9.82 -10.58
CA ALA A 47 -3.30 -9.66 -12.04
C ALA A 47 -2.51 -8.40 -12.42
N ARG A 48 -2.68 -7.32 -11.66
CA ARG A 48 -1.95 -6.07 -11.95
C ARG A 48 -0.45 -6.26 -11.79
N GLU A 49 -0.04 -6.98 -10.75
CA GLU A 49 1.38 -7.21 -10.51
C GLU A 49 2.01 -8.05 -11.62
N ARG A 50 1.26 -9.01 -12.17
CA ARG A 50 1.76 -9.83 -13.26
C ARG A 50 1.98 -9.04 -14.54
N SER A 51 1.23 -7.96 -14.71
CA SER A 51 1.36 -7.10 -15.88
C SER A 51 2.63 -6.26 -15.80
N VAL A 52 2.78 -5.49 -14.72
CA VAL A 52 3.94 -4.65 -14.46
C VAL A 52 4.15 -4.59 -12.96
N SER A 53 5.38 -4.77 -12.53
CA SER A 53 5.68 -4.76 -11.09
C SER A 53 5.29 -3.43 -10.45
N THR A 54 4.79 -3.52 -9.22
CA THR A 54 4.47 -2.34 -8.41
C THR A 54 5.61 -1.93 -7.49
N TYR A 55 6.80 -2.51 -7.67
CA TYR A 55 7.97 -2.12 -6.91
C TYR A 55 8.40 -0.71 -7.32
N VAL A 56 8.62 0.16 -6.32
CA VAL A 56 8.95 1.56 -6.58
C VAL A 56 10.34 1.95 -6.09
N GLY A 57 11.12 0.98 -5.63
CA GLY A 57 12.47 1.25 -5.12
C GLY A 57 12.50 1.37 -3.61
N GLU A 58 13.70 1.44 -3.06
CA GLU A 58 13.92 1.65 -1.62
C GLU A 58 13.25 0.60 -0.74
N GLY A 59 13.06 -0.61 -1.26
CA GLY A 59 12.44 -1.68 -0.49
C GLY A 59 10.94 -1.53 -0.32
N VAL A 60 10.29 -0.74 -1.17
CA VAL A 60 8.85 -0.46 -1.07
C VAL A 60 8.14 -0.87 -2.34
N ALA A 61 6.97 -1.48 -2.19
CA ALA A 61 6.07 -1.77 -3.29
C ALA A 61 4.70 -1.14 -2.99
N ILE A 62 3.94 -0.86 -4.06
CA ILE A 62 2.63 -0.23 -3.92
C ILE A 62 1.55 -1.07 -4.62
N PRO A 63 1.23 -2.27 -4.08
CA PRO A 63 0.23 -3.13 -4.71
C PRO A 63 -1.11 -2.42 -4.84
N HIS A 64 -1.76 -2.62 -5.99
CA HIS A 64 -3.09 -2.06 -6.23
C HIS A 64 -3.76 -2.90 -7.31
N GLY A 65 -5.06 -2.73 -7.46
CA GLY A 65 -5.81 -3.52 -8.43
C GLY A 65 -5.74 -2.94 -9.82
N THR A 66 -6.33 -3.67 -10.76
CA THR A 66 -6.44 -3.20 -12.14
C THR A 66 -7.49 -2.10 -12.22
N LEU A 67 -7.43 -1.29 -13.28
CA LEU A 67 -8.45 -0.26 -13.49
C LEU A 67 -9.84 -0.89 -13.64
N ALA A 68 -9.90 -2.07 -14.26
CA ALA A 68 -11.17 -2.77 -14.41
C ALA A 68 -11.75 -3.21 -13.07
N GLY A 69 -10.91 -3.35 -12.04
CA GLY A 69 -11.36 -3.75 -10.72
C GLY A 69 -11.91 -2.63 -9.86
N LYS A 70 -11.99 -1.40 -10.38
CA LYS A 70 -12.42 -0.25 -9.58
C LYS A 70 -13.82 -0.40 -9.00
N ASP A 71 -14.69 -1.14 -9.66
CA ASP A 71 -16.05 -1.35 -9.19
C ASP A 71 -16.10 -2.21 -7.92
N LEU A 72 -15.01 -2.90 -7.61
CA LEU A 72 -14.91 -3.72 -6.40
C LEU A 72 -14.44 -2.90 -5.21
N VAL A 73 -14.11 -1.63 -5.42
CA VAL A 73 -13.68 -0.72 -4.35
C VAL A 73 -14.89 0.00 -3.79
N HIS A 74 -15.08 -0.13 -2.47
CA HIS A 74 -16.20 0.53 -1.79
C HIS A 74 -15.88 1.97 -1.47
N HIS A 75 -14.64 2.23 -1.05
CA HIS A 75 -14.16 3.59 -0.83
C HIS A 75 -12.63 3.59 -0.92
N ASP A 76 -12.05 4.74 -1.22
CA ASP A 76 -10.60 4.88 -1.32
C ASP A 76 -9.96 4.56 0.03
N ALA A 77 -8.86 3.81 0.00
CA ALA A 77 -8.18 3.42 1.22
C ALA A 77 -6.74 3.00 0.93
N LEU A 78 -5.92 3.07 1.98
CA LEU A 78 -4.55 2.58 1.96
C LEU A 78 -4.40 1.51 3.03
N ALA A 79 -3.47 0.59 2.81
CA ALA A 79 -3.06 -0.36 3.83
C ALA A 79 -1.53 -0.41 3.81
N VAL A 80 -0.91 -0.40 4.98
CA VAL A 80 0.54 -0.44 5.10
C VAL A 80 0.93 -1.71 5.83
N LEU A 81 1.66 -2.58 5.16
CA LEU A 81 2.15 -3.81 5.75
C LEU A 81 3.67 -3.82 5.69
N ARG A 82 4.28 -4.02 6.85
CA ARG A 82 5.72 -4.12 6.96
C ARG A 82 6.10 -5.57 7.16
N PHE A 83 7.09 -6.02 6.39
CA PHE A 83 7.60 -7.39 6.44
C PHE A 83 9.07 -7.31 6.84
N PRO A 84 9.36 -7.29 8.15
CA PRO A 84 10.75 -7.08 8.60
C PRO A 84 11.75 -8.10 8.05
N ALA A 85 11.31 -9.32 7.79
CA ALA A 85 12.17 -10.35 7.23
C ALA A 85 12.39 -10.18 5.72
N GLY A 86 11.62 -9.29 5.09
CA GLY A 86 11.71 -9.06 3.66
C GLY A 86 10.91 -10.05 2.84
N VAL A 87 10.58 -9.63 1.62
CA VAL A 87 9.87 -10.46 0.65
C VAL A 87 10.59 -10.30 -0.69
N ASP A 88 10.87 -11.40 -1.36
CA ASP A 88 11.51 -11.35 -2.67
C ASP A 88 10.47 -10.87 -3.70
N TRP A 89 10.74 -9.71 -4.28
CA TRP A 89 9.85 -9.07 -5.24
C TRP A 89 10.48 -9.10 -6.64
N GLY A 90 10.61 -10.31 -7.16
CA GLY A 90 11.22 -10.49 -8.47
C GLY A 90 12.70 -10.16 -8.48
N GLY A 91 13.41 -10.50 -7.40
CA GLY A 91 14.84 -10.21 -7.28
C GLY A 91 15.14 -8.98 -6.45
N GLN A 92 14.12 -8.21 -6.05
CA GLN A 92 14.30 -7.02 -5.22
C GLN A 92 13.72 -7.28 -3.84
N PRO A 93 14.44 -6.96 -2.76
CA PRO A 93 13.90 -7.15 -1.42
C PRO A 93 12.89 -6.04 -1.09
N VAL A 94 11.71 -6.44 -0.64
CA VAL A 94 10.67 -5.50 -0.22
C VAL A 94 10.41 -5.73 1.27
N THR A 95 10.41 -4.66 2.04
CA THR A 95 10.10 -4.73 3.47
C THR A 95 8.83 -3.98 3.82
N VAL A 96 8.30 -3.16 2.91
CA VAL A 96 7.05 -2.43 3.14
C VAL A 96 6.20 -2.46 1.87
N CYS A 97 4.91 -2.74 2.05
CA CYS A 97 3.93 -2.60 0.99
C CYS A 97 2.94 -1.53 1.40
N VAL A 98 2.69 -0.57 0.51
CA VAL A 98 1.62 0.41 0.68
C VAL A 98 0.56 0.05 -0.35
N ALA A 99 -0.45 -0.69 0.08
CA ALA A 99 -1.50 -1.15 -0.82
C ALA A 99 -2.53 -0.05 -1.01
N ILE A 100 -3.05 0.05 -2.22
CA ILE A 100 -3.95 1.13 -2.61
C ILE A 100 -5.24 0.56 -3.14
N ALA A 101 -6.36 1.07 -2.63
CA ALA A 101 -7.69 0.84 -3.18
C ALA A 101 -8.26 2.21 -3.52
N ALA A 102 -8.62 2.43 -4.78
CA ALA A 102 -9.16 3.72 -5.19
C ALA A 102 -10.17 3.54 -6.30
N ARG A 103 -11.20 4.38 -6.26
CA ARG A 103 -12.24 4.40 -7.29
C ARG A 103 -11.91 5.48 -8.30
N GLY A 104 -12.03 5.13 -9.58
CA GLY A 104 -11.88 6.09 -10.64
C GLY A 104 -10.57 6.86 -10.63
N ASP A 105 -10.67 8.15 -10.86
CA ASP A 105 -9.50 9.00 -11.07
C ASP A 105 -8.67 9.27 -9.81
N GLY A 106 -9.25 9.06 -8.63
CA GLY A 106 -8.51 9.22 -7.38
C GLY A 106 -7.29 8.33 -7.30
N HIS A 107 -7.32 7.23 -8.04
CA HIS A 107 -6.21 6.29 -8.11
C HIS A 107 -4.92 6.95 -8.60
N VAL A 108 -5.00 7.76 -9.66
CA VAL A 108 -3.83 8.42 -10.23
C VAL A 108 -3.24 9.43 -9.24
N GLU A 109 -4.11 10.20 -8.59
CA GLU A 109 -3.65 11.20 -7.63
C GLU A 109 -2.96 10.56 -6.43
N LEU A 110 -3.52 9.45 -5.93
CA LEU A 110 -2.92 8.72 -4.83
C LEU A 110 -1.55 8.18 -5.20
N LEU A 111 -1.41 7.61 -6.39
CA LEU A 111 -0.14 7.08 -6.82
C LEU A 111 0.92 8.18 -6.93
N ALA A 112 0.53 9.34 -7.46
CA ALA A 112 1.45 10.45 -7.60
C ALA A 112 1.90 10.97 -6.23
N SER A 113 0.97 11.12 -5.30
CA SER A 113 1.29 11.61 -3.96
C SER A 113 2.22 10.66 -3.23
N LEU A 114 1.93 9.35 -3.31
CA LEU A 114 2.78 8.36 -2.67
C LEU A 114 4.16 8.30 -3.30
N ALA A 115 4.23 8.45 -4.61
CA ALA A 115 5.52 8.43 -5.29
C ALA A 115 6.42 9.56 -4.78
N GLU A 116 5.87 10.74 -4.55
CA GLU A 116 6.64 11.86 -4.02
C GLU A 116 7.23 11.54 -2.66
N ILE A 117 6.43 10.93 -1.80
CA ILE A 117 6.89 10.57 -0.45
C ILE A 117 7.94 9.47 -0.53
N LEU A 118 7.71 8.47 -1.36
CA LEU A 118 8.57 7.29 -1.41
C LEU A 118 9.86 7.54 -2.18
N LEU A 119 9.92 8.59 -3.01
CA LEU A 119 11.16 8.98 -3.66
C LEU A 119 12.10 9.73 -2.72
N ASP A 120 11.58 10.22 -1.61
CA ASP A 120 12.41 10.82 -0.57
C ASP A 120 13.07 9.69 0.23
N THR A 121 14.38 9.58 0.10
CA THR A 121 15.15 8.49 0.71
C THR A 121 14.94 8.40 2.22
N ASP A 122 14.91 9.55 2.89
CA ASP A 122 14.75 9.57 4.34
C ASP A 122 13.36 9.13 4.76
N ARG A 123 12.32 9.53 4.02
CA ARG A 123 10.97 9.11 4.33
C ARG A 123 10.75 7.63 4.07
N ALA A 124 11.32 7.13 2.98
CA ALA A 124 11.22 5.70 2.67
C ALA A 124 11.90 4.87 3.75
N ARG A 125 13.05 5.33 4.24
CA ARG A 125 13.75 4.64 5.32
C ARG A 125 12.93 4.66 6.59
N ALA A 126 12.36 5.82 6.93
CA ALA A 126 11.53 5.94 8.13
C ALA A 126 10.36 4.99 8.08
N LEU A 127 9.76 4.84 6.90
CA LEU A 127 8.65 3.92 6.71
C LEU A 127 9.09 2.47 6.91
N ARG A 128 10.25 2.10 6.35
CA ARG A 128 10.76 0.73 6.47
C ARG A 128 11.09 0.38 7.92
N GLU A 129 11.48 1.37 8.71
CA GLU A 129 11.91 1.17 10.09
C GLU A 129 10.82 1.47 11.12
N ALA A 130 9.63 1.84 10.66
CA ALA A 130 8.55 2.20 11.57
C ALA A 130 8.14 1.02 12.43
N THR A 131 8.00 1.26 13.72
CA THR A 131 7.54 0.24 14.66
C THR A 131 6.26 0.65 15.37
N ASP A 132 5.74 1.83 15.07
CA ASP A 132 4.54 2.38 15.68
C ASP A 132 3.61 2.89 14.57
N PRO A 133 2.34 2.48 14.55
CA PRO A 133 1.39 2.97 13.55
C PRO A 133 1.31 4.49 13.47
N GLU A 134 1.52 5.19 14.59
CA GLU A 134 1.49 6.66 14.58
C GLU A 134 2.58 7.24 13.69
N ASP A 135 3.75 6.60 13.66
CA ASP A 135 4.83 7.06 12.79
C ASP A 135 4.45 6.93 11.33
N VAL A 136 3.75 5.84 10.97
CA VAL A 136 3.30 5.64 9.60
C VAL A 136 2.26 6.69 9.22
N LEU A 137 1.31 6.94 10.12
CA LEU A 137 0.30 7.96 9.88
C LEU A 137 0.95 9.32 9.65
N ALA A 138 1.95 9.67 10.45
CA ALA A 138 2.65 10.94 10.31
C ALA A 138 3.40 11.04 8.98
N LEU A 139 3.95 9.94 8.50
CA LEU A 139 4.69 9.94 7.24
C LEU A 139 3.79 10.10 6.03
N LEU A 140 2.60 9.52 6.07
CA LEU A 140 1.74 9.47 4.89
C LEU A 140 0.65 10.53 4.85
N THR A 141 0.42 11.25 5.94
CA THR A 141 -0.63 12.27 5.96
C THR A 141 -0.15 13.72 5.81
N PRO A 142 1.08 14.10 6.21
CA PRO A 142 1.44 15.53 6.24
C PRO A 142 1.33 16.23 4.90
N ALA A 143 1.65 15.57 3.81
CA ALA A 143 1.62 16.21 2.49
C ALA A 143 0.22 16.70 2.16
N ARG A 144 -0.81 15.96 2.56
CA ARG A 144 -2.18 16.34 2.28
C ARG A 144 -2.66 17.46 3.18
N GLU A 145 -2.22 17.45 4.41
CA GLU A 145 -2.59 18.49 5.37
C GLU A 145 -1.99 19.82 5.00
N GLU A 146 -0.79 19.80 4.46
CA GLU A 146 -0.12 21.03 4.04
C GLU A 146 -0.82 21.70 2.87
N SER A 147 -1.56 20.94 2.09
CA SER A 147 -2.25 21.48 0.94
C SER A 147 -3.51 22.25 1.32
N THR A 148 -3.91 22.17 2.54
CA THR A 148 -5.07 22.90 3.02
C THR A 148 -4.65 24.15 3.75
#